data_bf6051ad37fe48ac5a2865e7914cf11f
#
_entry.id   bf6051ad37fe48ac5a2865e7914cf11f
#
_cell.length_a   1.000
_cell.length_b   1.000
_cell.length_c   1.000
_cell.angle_alpha   90.00
_cell.angle_beta   90.00
_cell.angle_gamma   90.00
#
_symmetry.space_group_name_H-M   'P 1'
#
loop_
_entity.id
_entity.type
_entity.pdbx_description
1 polymer ?
#
loop_
_entity_poly.entity_id
_entity_poly.type
_entity_poly.pdbx_seq_one_letter_code
_entity_poly.pdbx_strand_id
1 'polypeptide(L)'
;PCHTASDMKAAWNSGKTAAFLTIENGSALAGDITRVKKLADDGVRCMTLTWNGENELGSGHTTTHGMTDFGRQAVHEMEDCGILVDVSHLNDAGYADLFETARRPFVATHSNARAVCSHKRNLTDDMIREMVRRGCLIGLNYCKSFITDGGTGDSPEDLYRHIEHFFNLGAYKNLALGSDFDGATLPTYLNSPEKAAA
;
A
#
# COMPACT_ATOMS: atom_id res chain seq x y z
N PRO A 1 4.32 14.25 14.44
CA PRO A 1 3.55 13.24 13.72
C PRO A 1 2.04 13.43 13.96
N CYS A 2 1.23 13.03 12.98
CA CYS A 2 -0.23 13.01 13.07
C CYS A 2 -0.70 11.62 13.51
N HIS A 3 -1.75 11.57 14.32
CA HIS A 3 -2.37 10.32 14.75
C HIS A 3 -3.80 10.16 14.20
N THR A 4 -4.40 11.29 13.78
CA THR A 4 -5.78 11.35 13.31
C THR A 4 -5.92 12.21 12.06
N ALA A 5 -7.05 12.07 11.35
CA ALA A 5 -7.40 12.97 10.25
C ALA A 5 -7.57 14.43 10.72
N SER A 6 -7.95 14.65 11.98
CA SER A 6 -8.05 15.99 12.57
C SER A 6 -6.67 16.64 12.71
N ASP A 7 -5.65 15.87 13.15
CA ASP A 7 -4.27 16.35 13.23
C ASP A 7 -3.73 16.73 11.85
N MET A 8 -4.02 15.91 10.84
CA MET A 8 -3.66 16.20 9.46
C MET A 8 -4.26 17.52 8.97
N LYS A 9 -5.56 17.73 9.20
CA LYS A 9 -6.24 18.98 8.83
C LYS A 9 -5.67 20.18 9.58
N ALA A 10 -5.36 20.04 10.87
CA ALA A 10 -4.76 21.10 11.67
C ALA A 10 -3.34 21.45 11.18
N ALA A 11 -2.53 20.45 10.84
CA ALA A 11 -1.21 20.67 10.23
C ALA A 11 -1.33 21.42 8.91
N TRP A 12 -2.21 20.98 8.02
CA TRP A 12 -2.47 21.62 6.73
C TRP A 12 -2.91 23.09 6.90
N ASN A 13 -3.90 23.35 7.76
CA ASN A 13 -4.42 24.69 7.99
C ASN A 13 -3.38 25.65 8.60
N SER A 14 -2.34 25.11 9.25
CA SER A 14 -1.22 25.87 9.83
C SER A 14 0.00 25.98 8.90
N GLY A 15 -0.11 25.55 7.64
CA GLY A 15 0.98 25.56 6.67
C GLY A 15 2.10 24.57 6.96
N LYS A 16 1.81 23.49 7.74
CA LYS A 16 2.76 22.46 8.11
C LYS A 16 2.52 21.18 7.31
N THR A 17 3.59 20.40 7.13
CA THR A 17 3.48 19.04 6.58
C THR A 17 2.93 18.09 7.63
N ALA A 18 1.90 17.33 7.26
CA ALA A 18 1.39 16.22 8.05
C ALA A 18 2.24 14.98 7.79
N ALA A 19 2.66 14.28 8.85
CA ALA A 19 3.42 13.03 8.75
C ALA A 19 2.77 11.97 9.65
N PHE A 20 2.60 10.76 9.10
CA PHE A 20 2.15 9.58 9.84
C PHE A 20 3.29 8.59 9.98
N LEU A 21 3.40 7.95 11.15
CA LEU A 21 4.35 6.87 11.37
C LEU A 21 3.76 5.58 10.81
N THR A 22 4.53 4.89 9.96
CA THR A 22 4.14 3.64 9.32
C THR A 22 5.22 2.58 9.52
N ILE A 23 4.85 1.31 9.39
CA ILE A 23 5.79 0.18 9.39
C ILE A 23 5.62 -0.55 8.06
N GLU A 24 6.70 -0.70 7.32
CA GLU A 24 6.77 -1.60 6.18
C GLU A 24 7.34 -2.94 6.64
N ASN A 25 6.56 -4.00 6.46
CA ASN A 25 6.81 -5.38 6.89
C ASN A 25 6.38 -5.69 8.33
N GLY A 26 5.25 -6.39 8.45
CA GLY A 26 4.67 -6.86 9.72
C GLY A 26 5.52 -7.85 10.51
N SER A 27 6.68 -8.30 9.98
CA SER A 27 7.66 -9.08 10.76
C SER A 27 8.12 -8.37 12.05
N ALA A 28 7.90 -7.05 12.16
CA ALA A 28 8.10 -6.29 13.39
C ALA A 28 7.27 -6.82 14.57
N LEU A 29 6.18 -7.56 14.31
CA LEU A 29 5.39 -8.22 15.35
C LEU A 29 6.12 -9.42 15.97
N ALA A 30 7.02 -10.08 15.23
CA ALA A 30 7.82 -11.23 15.67
C ALA A 30 6.95 -12.32 16.37
N GLY A 31 5.77 -12.61 15.81
CA GLY A 31 4.82 -13.61 16.32
C GLY A 31 4.09 -13.23 17.62
N ASP A 32 4.20 -11.99 18.08
CA ASP A 32 3.56 -11.50 19.31
C ASP A 32 2.46 -10.49 18.98
N ILE A 33 1.20 -10.89 19.09
CA ILE A 33 0.03 -10.09 18.78
C ILE A 33 -0.09 -8.83 19.65
N THR A 34 0.44 -8.87 20.90
CA THR A 34 0.36 -7.72 21.81
C THR A 34 1.16 -6.52 21.33
N ARG A 35 2.12 -6.74 20.42
CA ARG A 35 2.90 -5.68 19.80
C ARG A 35 2.07 -4.78 18.89
N VAL A 36 0.95 -5.23 18.34
CA VAL A 36 0.05 -4.39 17.55
C VAL A 36 -0.42 -3.20 18.38
N LYS A 37 -0.95 -3.49 19.59
CA LYS A 37 -1.38 -2.42 20.51
C LYS A 37 -0.22 -1.51 20.91
N LYS A 38 0.95 -2.07 21.22
CA LYS A 38 2.13 -1.28 21.57
C LYS A 38 2.53 -0.33 20.44
N LEU A 39 2.56 -0.80 19.20
CA LEU A 39 2.87 0.04 18.03
C LEU A 39 1.83 1.14 17.82
N ALA A 40 0.54 0.85 18.04
CA ALA A 40 -0.52 1.86 18.00
C ALA A 40 -0.34 2.94 19.09
N ASP A 41 0.02 2.53 20.30
CA ASP A 41 0.31 3.45 21.44
C ASP A 41 1.56 4.29 21.15
N ASP A 42 2.59 3.72 20.49
CA ASP A 42 3.80 4.41 20.00
C ASP A 42 3.52 5.35 18.81
N GLY A 43 2.30 5.35 18.28
CA GLY A 43 1.85 6.29 17.24
C GLY A 43 1.84 5.76 15.81
N VAL A 44 2.10 4.47 15.59
CA VAL A 44 1.97 3.84 14.26
C VAL A 44 0.51 3.88 13.81
N ARG A 45 0.28 4.25 12.53
CA ARG A 45 -1.07 4.38 11.96
C ARG A 45 -1.28 3.59 10.67
N CYS A 46 -0.23 2.99 10.13
CA CYS A 46 -0.32 2.08 8.99
C CYS A 46 0.76 1.01 9.10
N MET A 47 0.46 -0.21 8.69
CA MET A 47 1.45 -1.29 8.64
C MET A 47 1.20 -2.18 7.42
N THR A 48 2.26 -2.39 6.64
CA THR A 48 2.27 -3.34 5.53
C THR A 48 2.42 -4.76 6.09
N LEU A 49 1.55 -5.69 5.67
CA LEU A 49 1.51 -7.04 6.23
C LEU A 49 2.79 -7.83 5.97
N THR A 50 3.31 -7.75 4.74
CA THR A 50 4.53 -8.47 4.32
C THR A 50 5.47 -7.53 3.59
N TRP A 51 6.72 -7.95 3.43
CA TRP A 51 7.59 -7.44 2.38
C TRP A 51 7.63 -8.45 1.21
N ASN A 52 8.75 -8.62 0.55
CA ASN A 52 8.84 -9.46 -0.66
C ASN A 52 8.67 -10.97 -0.39
N GLY A 53 9.16 -11.46 0.73
CA GLY A 53 9.14 -12.87 1.14
C GLY A 53 8.02 -13.21 2.12
N GLU A 54 8.17 -14.33 2.80
CA GLU A 54 7.27 -14.78 3.86
C GLU A 54 7.67 -14.18 5.22
N ASN A 55 6.66 -13.96 6.06
CA ASN A 55 6.82 -13.67 7.47
C ASN A 55 5.69 -14.37 8.27
N GLU A 56 5.58 -14.09 9.55
CA GLU A 56 4.60 -14.73 10.44
C GLU A 56 3.14 -14.39 10.06
N LEU A 57 2.89 -13.32 9.27
CA LEU A 57 1.54 -12.90 8.88
C LEU A 57 1.08 -13.53 7.57
N GLY A 58 2.02 -13.81 6.66
CA GLY A 58 1.69 -14.33 5.33
C GLY A 58 2.84 -14.19 4.34
N SER A 59 2.50 -14.12 3.07
CA SER A 59 3.44 -14.24 1.96
C SER A 59 3.45 -12.99 1.07
N GLY A 60 4.64 -12.48 0.81
CA GLY A 60 4.87 -11.46 -0.20
C GLY A 60 4.91 -12.02 -1.62
N HIS A 61 5.10 -11.14 -2.59
CA HIS A 61 4.97 -11.46 -4.03
C HIS A 61 5.98 -12.48 -4.57
N THR A 62 7.05 -12.79 -3.84
CA THR A 62 8.04 -13.82 -4.25
C THR A 62 7.65 -15.23 -3.82
N THR A 63 6.58 -15.38 -3.06
CA THR A 63 6.09 -16.64 -2.51
C THR A 63 4.63 -16.86 -2.88
N THR A 64 4.05 -18.00 -2.49
CA THR A 64 2.73 -18.41 -3.03
C THR A 64 1.68 -18.74 -1.95
N HIS A 65 2.06 -18.81 -0.69
CA HIS A 65 1.11 -19.07 0.39
C HIS A 65 0.26 -17.82 0.67
N GLY A 66 -0.92 -18.00 1.23
CA GLY A 66 -1.79 -16.91 1.66
C GLY A 66 -1.40 -16.36 3.04
N MET A 67 -2.38 -15.78 3.73
CA MET A 67 -2.21 -15.31 5.10
C MET A 67 -2.23 -16.48 6.07
N THR A 68 -1.44 -16.37 7.14
CA THR A 68 -1.49 -17.30 8.27
C THR A 68 -2.67 -16.98 9.20
N ASP A 69 -3.00 -17.88 10.12
CA ASP A 69 -3.99 -17.61 11.17
C ASP A 69 -3.54 -16.44 12.06
N PHE A 70 -2.24 -16.33 12.34
CA PHE A 70 -1.66 -15.18 13.05
C PHE A 70 -1.84 -13.89 12.25
N GLY A 71 -1.65 -13.93 10.92
CA GLY A 71 -1.88 -12.78 10.05
C GLY A 71 -3.33 -12.30 10.07
N ARG A 72 -4.30 -13.23 10.05
CA ARG A 72 -5.73 -12.89 10.18
C ARG A 72 -6.05 -12.25 11.53
N GLN A 73 -5.51 -12.78 12.63
CA GLN A 73 -5.63 -12.17 13.95
C GLN A 73 -5.00 -10.77 13.99
N ALA A 74 -3.81 -10.60 13.39
CA ALA A 74 -3.13 -9.32 13.33
C ALA A 74 -3.93 -8.27 12.57
N VAL A 75 -4.59 -8.61 11.46
CA VAL A 75 -5.49 -7.71 10.73
C VAL A 75 -6.61 -7.21 11.65
N HIS A 76 -7.28 -8.11 12.38
CA HIS A 76 -8.35 -7.72 13.30
C HIS A 76 -7.85 -6.81 14.42
N GLU A 77 -6.70 -7.14 15.02
CA GLU A 77 -6.10 -6.33 16.09
C GLU A 77 -5.64 -4.95 15.58
N MET A 78 -5.07 -4.87 14.36
CA MET A 78 -4.74 -3.59 13.71
C MET A 78 -5.98 -2.73 13.53
N GLU A 79 -7.07 -3.30 13.02
CA GLU A 79 -8.34 -2.59 12.84
C GLU A 79 -8.93 -2.09 14.16
N ASP A 80 -8.83 -2.89 15.23
CA ASP A 80 -9.33 -2.53 16.56
C ASP A 80 -8.45 -1.46 17.23
N CYS A 81 -7.14 -1.48 16.98
CA CYS A 81 -6.18 -0.48 17.45
C CYS A 81 -6.09 0.78 16.56
N GLY A 82 -6.81 0.84 15.44
CA GLY A 82 -6.79 1.98 14.52
C GLY A 82 -5.50 2.09 13.70
N ILE A 83 -4.82 0.96 13.45
CA ILE A 83 -3.74 0.84 12.47
C ILE A 83 -4.35 0.42 11.13
N LEU A 84 -4.11 1.20 10.09
CA LEU A 84 -4.54 0.92 8.74
C LEU A 84 -3.72 -0.25 8.16
N VAL A 85 -4.41 -1.23 7.60
CA VAL A 85 -3.76 -2.37 6.94
C VAL A 85 -3.30 -1.94 5.55
N ASP A 86 -2.02 -2.17 5.21
CA ASP A 86 -1.46 -1.95 3.89
C ASP A 86 -1.14 -3.29 3.23
N VAL A 87 -1.63 -3.46 2.00
CA VAL A 87 -1.49 -4.69 1.21
C VAL A 87 -0.38 -4.64 0.17
N SER A 88 0.34 -3.53 0.08
CA SER A 88 1.53 -3.46 -0.79
C SER A 88 2.48 -4.61 -0.43
N HIS A 89 3.07 -5.25 -1.42
CA HIS A 89 3.88 -6.47 -1.34
C HIS A 89 3.14 -7.79 -1.14
N LEU A 90 1.89 -7.79 -0.66
CA LEU A 90 1.13 -9.03 -0.46
C LEU A 90 0.93 -9.76 -1.80
N ASN A 91 1.02 -11.10 -1.80
CA ASN A 91 0.76 -11.89 -3.00
C ASN A 91 -0.74 -12.09 -3.25
N ASP A 92 -1.08 -12.70 -4.38
CA ASP A 92 -2.48 -12.87 -4.81
C ASP A 92 -3.30 -13.72 -3.83
N ALA A 93 -2.71 -14.78 -3.26
CA ALA A 93 -3.38 -15.61 -2.26
C ALA A 93 -3.65 -14.84 -0.97
N GLY A 94 -2.68 -14.03 -0.52
CA GLY A 94 -2.84 -13.16 0.63
C GLY A 94 -3.91 -12.08 0.42
N TYR A 95 -4.04 -11.53 -0.80
CA TYR A 95 -5.15 -10.63 -1.15
C TYR A 95 -6.50 -11.30 -1.03
N ALA A 96 -6.66 -12.53 -1.57
CA ALA A 96 -7.91 -13.27 -1.46
C ALA A 96 -8.29 -13.50 0.02
N ASP A 97 -7.32 -13.92 0.83
CA ASP A 97 -7.51 -14.11 2.26
C ASP A 97 -7.87 -12.81 3.00
N LEU A 98 -7.23 -11.69 2.64
CA LEU A 98 -7.52 -10.41 3.26
C LEU A 98 -8.93 -9.91 2.91
N PHE A 99 -9.40 -10.12 1.68
CA PHE A 99 -10.76 -9.74 1.30
C PHE A 99 -11.83 -10.45 2.13
N GLU A 100 -11.56 -11.68 2.58
CA GLU A 100 -12.43 -12.41 3.49
C GLU A 100 -12.26 -11.99 4.95
N THR A 101 -11.06 -11.56 5.34
CA THR A 101 -10.70 -11.26 6.72
C THR A 101 -11.03 -9.82 7.13
N ALA A 102 -10.74 -8.83 6.26
CA ALA A 102 -10.83 -7.41 6.61
C ALA A 102 -12.28 -6.94 6.80
N ARG A 103 -12.54 -6.34 7.95
CA ARG A 103 -13.82 -5.73 8.35
C ARG A 103 -13.91 -4.26 7.95
N ARG A 104 -12.78 -3.59 7.70
CA ARG A 104 -12.66 -2.17 7.38
C ARG A 104 -11.94 -1.95 6.03
N PRO A 105 -12.09 -0.78 5.40
CA PRO A 105 -11.24 -0.42 4.27
C PRO A 105 -9.76 -0.46 4.64
N PHE A 106 -8.93 -0.91 3.72
CA PHE A 106 -7.48 -0.99 3.81
C PHE A 106 -6.84 -0.17 2.67
N VAL A 107 -5.53 -0.17 2.53
CA VAL A 107 -4.83 0.58 1.47
C VAL A 107 -3.83 -0.32 0.74
N ALA A 108 -3.51 0.05 -0.49
CA ALA A 108 -2.26 -0.29 -1.14
C ALA A 108 -1.44 0.99 -1.22
N THR A 109 -0.49 1.18 -0.32
CA THR A 109 0.26 2.45 -0.25
C THR A 109 1.06 2.72 -1.51
N HIS A 110 1.54 1.65 -2.22
CA HIS A 110 2.34 1.76 -3.42
C HIS A 110 2.19 0.53 -4.34
N SER A 111 1.18 0.56 -5.23
CA SER A 111 0.88 -0.54 -6.18
C SER A 111 0.27 -0.01 -7.47
N ASN A 112 0.68 -0.59 -8.62
CA ASN A 112 0.21 -0.23 -9.95
C ASN A 112 -0.78 -1.26 -10.53
N ALA A 113 -1.17 -1.12 -11.81
CA ALA A 113 -2.10 -2.02 -12.48
C ALA A 113 -1.34 -3.11 -13.24
N ARG A 114 -1.66 -4.39 -12.98
CA ARG A 114 -0.99 -5.54 -13.61
C ARG A 114 -1.34 -5.68 -15.09
N ALA A 115 -2.48 -5.20 -15.52
CA ALA A 115 -2.87 -5.16 -16.93
C ALA A 115 -1.98 -4.23 -17.76
N VAL A 116 -1.32 -3.25 -17.16
CA VAL A 116 -0.40 -2.31 -17.82
C VAL A 116 1.05 -2.81 -17.75
N CYS A 117 1.46 -3.35 -16.61
CA CYS A 117 2.77 -3.95 -16.40
C CYS A 117 2.60 -5.24 -15.58
N SER A 118 3.02 -6.37 -16.15
CA SER A 118 2.71 -7.73 -15.66
C SER A 118 3.40 -8.12 -14.36
N HIS A 119 4.17 -7.21 -13.73
CA HIS A 119 4.89 -7.47 -12.50
C HIS A 119 3.95 -7.88 -11.36
N LYS A 120 4.32 -8.91 -10.59
CA LYS A 120 3.49 -9.48 -9.50
C LYS A 120 3.19 -8.51 -8.35
N ARG A 121 3.96 -7.41 -8.22
CA ARG A 121 3.71 -6.33 -7.26
C ARG A 121 2.50 -5.47 -7.64
N ASN A 122 2.05 -5.56 -8.89
CA ASN A 122 0.92 -4.82 -9.41
C ASN A 122 -0.39 -5.57 -9.17
N LEU A 123 -1.46 -4.80 -8.96
CA LEU A 123 -2.81 -5.29 -8.68
C LEU A 123 -3.48 -5.82 -9.96
N THR A 124 -4.21 -6.92 -9.85
CA THR A 124 -5.12 -7.36 -10.90
C THR A 124 -6.35 -6.46 -10.98
N ASP A 125 -7.05 -6.47 -12.10
CA ASP A 125 -8.30 -5.72 -12.29
C ASP A 125 -9.36 -6.07 -11.25
N ASP A 126 -9.45 -7.34 -10.85
CA ASP A 126 -10.42 -7.79 -9.84
C ASP A 126 -10.05 -7.27 -8.45
N MET A 127 -8.76 -7.24 -8.09
CA MET A 127 -8.28 -6.61 -6.86
C MET A 127 -8.61 -5.12 -6.84
N ILE A 128 -8.37 -4.41 -7.95
CA ILE A 128 -8.67 -2.97 -8.08
C ILE A 128 -10.18 -2.72 -7.91
N ARG A 129 -11.03 -3.47 -8.62
CA ARG A 129 -12.50 -3.34 -8.51
C ARG A 129 -12.98 -3.58 -7.08
N GLU A 130 -12.45 -4.61 -6.40
CA GLU A 130 -12.84 -4.90 -5.02
C GLU A 130 -12.37 -3.80 -4.06
N MET A 131 -11.15 -3.27 -4.23
CA MET A 131 -10.67 -2.13 -3.47
C MET A 131 -11.54 -0.89 -3.67
N VAL A 132 -11.93 -0.59 -4.92
CA VAL A 132 -12.84 0.50 -5.24
C VAL A 132 -14.19 0.31 -4.55
N ARG A 133 -14.77 -0.89 -4.63
CA ARG A 133 -16.05 -1.23 -3.99
C ARG A 133 -16.03 -1.04 -2.47
N ARG A 134 -14.89 -1.29 -1.82
CA ARG A 134 -14.69 -1.13 -0.37
C ARG A 134 -14.31 0.30 0.03
N GLY A 135 -14.07 1.21 -0.91
CA GLY A 135 -13.60 2.56 -0.62
C GLY A 135 -12.13 2.62 -0.15
N CYS A 136 -11.33 1.62 -0.53
CA CYS A 136 -9.89 1.58 -0.27
C CYS A 136 -9.13 2.62 -1.10
N LEU A 137 -7.94 3.04 -0.65
CA LEU A 137 -7.03 3.87 -1.43
C LEU A 137 -5.91 3.03 -2.07
N ILE A 138 -5.48 3.45 -3.26
CA ILE A 138 -4.39 2.84 -4.02
C ILE A 138 -3.38 3.94 -4.35
N GLY A 139 -2.17 3.83 -3.82
CA GLY A 139 -1.05 4.72 -4.11
C GLY A 139 -0.31 4.27 -5.36
N LEU A 140 -0.18 5.14 -6.33
CA LEU A 140 0.55 4.90 -7.57
C LEU A 140 2.05 4.79 -7.29
N ASN A 141 2.65 3.61 -7.53
CA ASN A 141 4.06 3.35 -7.29
C ASN A 141 4.92 3.89 -8.44
N TYR A 142 6.05 4.53 -8.12
CA TYR A 142 6.97 5.09 -9.11
C TYR A 142 8.17 4.18 -9.43
N CYS A 143 8.23 2.96 -8.86
CA CYS A 143 9.30 2.02 -9.18
C CYS A 143 9.29 1.66 -10.67
N LYS A 144 10.40 1.93 -11.38
CA LYS A 144 10.51 1.72 -12.83
C LYS A 144 10.10 0.33 -13.29
N SER A 145 10.47 -0.71 -12.52
CA SER A 145 10.15 -2.10 -12.86
C SER A 145 8.67 -2.46 -12.72
N PHE A 146 7.85 -1.60 -12.11
CA PHE A 146 6.41 -1.81 -11.94
C PHE A 146 5.58 -0.92 -12.87
N ILE A 147 6.25 -0.10 -13.71
CA ILE A 147 5.59 0.86 -14.60
C ILE A 147 5.39 0.26 -15.99
N THR A 148 6.38 -0.46 -16.55
CA THR A 148 6.26 -0.98 -17.91
C THR A 148 7.06 -2.27 -18.11
N ASP A 149 6.48 -3.21 -18.87
CA ASP A 149 7.15 -4.45 -19.27
C ASP A 149 8.18 -4.16 -20.37
N GLY A 150 9.44 -4.54 -20.14
CA GLY A 150 10.51 -4.44 -21.10
C GLY A 150 10.94 -3.01 -21.49
N GLY A 151 10.37 -2.00 -20.86
CA GLY A 151 10.74 -0.60 -21.05
C GLY A 151 11.70 -0.09 -19.96
N THR A 152 12.04 1.19 -20.03
CA THR A 152 12.88 1.84 -19.03
C THR A 152 12.09 2.31 -17.80
N GLY A 153 10.77 2.44 -17.92
CA GLY A 153 9.90 3.04 -16.90
C GLY A 153 10.22 4.52 -16.65
N ASP A 154 10.84 5.20 -17.61
CA ASP A 154 11.33 6.56 -17.47
C ASP A 154 10.56 7.56 -18.36
N SER A 155 9.40 7.15 -18.88
CA SER A 155 8.48 8.01 -19.62
C SER A 155 7.25 8.34 -18.77
N PRO A 156 6.83 9.63 -18.68
CA PRO A 156 5.58 10.01 -18.05
C PRO A 156 4.35 9.28 -18.63
N GLU A 157 4.36 9.00 -19.92
CA GLU A 157 3.28 8.29 -20.62
C GLU A 157 3.09 6.86 -20.09
N ASP A 158 4.18 6.18 -19.68
CA ASP A 158 4.10 4.84 -19.10
C ASP A 158 3.34 4.86 -17.76
N LEU A 159 3.61 5.85 -16.91
CA LEU A 159 2.90 6.02 -15.65
C LEU A 159 1.46 6.48 -15.87
N TYR A 160 1.22 7.35 -16.85
CA TYR A 160 -0.11 7.81 -17.22
C TYR A 160 -1.04 6.68 -17.65
N ARG A 161 -0.54 5.64 -18.34
CA ARG A 161 -1.35 4.45 -18.69
C ARG A 161 -1.91 3.74 -17.45
N HIS A 162 -1.18 3.71 -16.34
CA HIS A 162 -1.71 3.15 -15.09
C HIS A 162 -2.86 4.01 -14.55
N ILE A 163 -2.71 5.33 -14.53
CA ILE A 163 -3.76 6.27 -14.08
C ILE A 163 -5.02 6.08 -14.92
N GLU A 164 -4.88 6.05 -16.23
CA GLU A 164 -5.97 5.86 -17.18
C GLU A 164 -6.66 4.50 -16.95
N HIS A 165 -5.89 3.43 -16.75
CA HIS A 165 -6.42 2.11 -16.45
C HIS A 165 -7.20 2.08 -15.13
N PHE A 166 -6.66 2.67 -14.06
CA PHE A 166 -7.38 2.81 -12.78
C PHE A 166 -8.70 3.57 -12.96
N PHE A 167 -8.71 4.64 -13.72
CA PHE A 167 -9.91 5.41 -14.00
C PHE A 167 -10.93 4.61 -14.79
N ASN A 168 -10.51 3.83 -15.79
CA ASN A 168 -11.39 2.93 -16.54
C ASN A 168 -12.03 1.84 -15.65
N LEU A 169 -11.41 1.49 -14.53
CA LEU A 169 -11.96 0.60 -13.51
C LEU A 169 -12.79 1.33 -12.42
N GLY A 170 -12.99 2.64 -12.55
CA GLY A 170 -13.83 3.45 -11.64
C GLY A 170 -13.09 4.02 -10.43
N ALA A 171 -11.75 3.98 -10.37
CA ALA A 171 -10.96 4.36 -9.21
C ALA A 171 -10.71 5.88 -9.06
N TYR A 172 -11.57 6.76 -9.60
CA TYR A 172 -11.40 8.22 -9.56
C TYR A 172 -11.22 8.83 -8.16
N LYS A 173 -11.81 8.20 -7.14
CA LYS A 173 -11.73 8.66 -5.74
C LYS A 173 -10.79 7.79 -4.89
N ASN A 174 -10.18 6.79 -5.51
CA ASN A 174 -9.41 5.76 -4.83
C ASN A 174 -7.93 5.85 -5.14
N LEU A 175 -7.52 6.64 -6.15
CA LEU A 175 -6.13 6.78 -6.56
C LEU A 175 -5.45 7.92 -5.80
N ALA A 176 -4.24 7.65 -5.32
CA ALA A 176 -3.35 8.60 -4.66
C ALA A 176 -1.91 8.44 -5.17
N LEU A 177 -1.00 9.31 -4.75
CA LEU A 177 0.43 9.18 -5.04
C LEU A 177 1.08 8.29 -3.97
N GLY A 178 1.73 7.21 -4.38
CA GLY A 178 2.34 6.20 -3.53
C GLY A 178 3.85 6.03 -3.78
N SER A 179 4.49 7.04 -4.20
CA SER A 179 5.85 7.23 -4.72
C SER A 179 6.87 6.12 -4.54
N ASP A 180 7.02 5.54 -3.34
CA ASP A 180 8.10 4.62 -2.97
C ASP A 180 9.48 5.32 -2.95
N PHE A 181 9.52 6.61 -2.53
CA PHE A 181 10.77 7.36 -2.36
C PHE A 181 11.69 6.63 -1.37
N ASP A 182 12.98 6.63 -1.69
CA ASP A 182 14.06 5.97 -0.96
C ASP A 182 13.99 4.42 -0.93
N GLY A 183 12.86 3.80 -1.35
CA GLY A 183 12.67 2.35 -1.40
C GLY A 183 12.91 1.72 -2.78
N ALA A 184 12.93 2.51 -3.86
CA ALA A 184 12.93 2.00 -5.22
C ALA A 184 13.80 2.82 -6.19
N THR A 185 14.09 2.23 -7.36
CA THR A 185 14.67 2.98 -8.49
C THR A 185 13.57 3.72 -9.23
N LEU A 186 13.60 5.05 -9.13
CA LEU A 186 12.56 5.94 -9.62
C LEU A 186 12.88 6.55 -10.99
N PRO A 187 11.85 6.96 -11.77
CA PRO A 187 12.02 7.71 -13.00
C PRO A 187 12.74 9.04 -12.78
N THR A 188 13.54 9.46 -13.74
CA THR A 188 14.30 10.71 -13.60
C THR A 188 13.43 11.95 -13.47
N TYR A 189 12.20 11.90 -13.99
CA TYR A 189 11.21 12.98 -13.91
C TYR A 189 10.41 12.99 -12.59
N LEU A 190 10.48 11.92 -11.76
CA LEU A 190 9.73 11.77 -10.49
C LEU A 190 10.60 11.29 -9.31
N ASN A 191 11.91 11.50 -9.35
CA ASN A 191 12.82 10.99 -8.34
C ASN A 191 13.01 11.89 -7.11
N SER A 192 12.14 12.87 -6.93
CA SER A 192 12.09 13.70 -5.71
C SER A 192 10.69 14.27 -5.47
N PRO A 193 10.35 14.63 -4.22
CA PRO A 193 9.06 15.25 -3.89
C PRO A 193 8.77 16.54 -4.67
N GLU A 194 9.80 17.37 -4.95
CA GLU A 194 9.66 18.61 -5.71
C GLU A 194 9.18 18.34 -7.14
N LYS A 195 9.68 17.26 -7.77
CA LYS A 195 9.27 16.87 -9.12
C LYS A 195 7.87 16.26 -9.15
N ALA A 196 7.43 15.64 -8.08
CA ALA A 196 6.07 15.10 -7.98
C ALA A 196 5.02 16.21 -7.74
N ALA A 197 5.44 17.40 -7.30
CA ALA A 197 4.59 18.55 -7.04
C ALA A 197 4.53 19.54 -8.21
N ALA A 198 5.38 19.38 -9.24
CA ALA A 198 5.48 20.25 -10.41
C ALA A 198 4.51 19.82 -11.52
#